data_a01e38bb1114c7ad7fddf8986754118c
#
_entry.id   a01e38bb1114c7ad7fddf8986754118c
#
_cell.length_a   1.000
_cell.length_b   1.000
_cell.length_c   1.000
_cell.angle_alpha   90.00
_cell.angle_beta   90.00
_cell.angle_gamma   90.00
#
_symmetry.space_group_name_H-M   'P 1'
#
loop_
_entity.id
_entity.type
_entity.pdbx_description
1 polymer ?
#
loop_
_entity_poly.entity_id
_entity_poly.type
_entity_poly.pdbx_seq_one_letter_code
_entity_poly.pdbx_strand_id
1 'polypeptide(L)'
;FYVSPAGVQGDSRFASNKEDFSVDLIWDSAARIDAEGWTVEMRIPLKSIRYLHRPVVEMAAFFERTLHRRQEHGSFPALDPGRGYAFLPQMAVLEYEGLARPAILELLPAFTLSRQATREEGLMVRHPDDRQWSLTGKYGLTPSLILDATVNPDFSQVEADAGQVDANLRYSLYYPEKRPF
;
A
#
# COMPACT_ATOMS: atom_id res chain seq x y z
N PHE A 1 6.35 -3.40 -4.70
CA PHE A 1 5.20 -4.31 -4.90
C PHE A 1 5.68 -5.74 -4.77
N TYR A 2 5.01 -6.52 -3.94
CA TYR A 2 5.36 -7.91 -3.62
C TYR A 2 4.16 -8.81 -3.86
N VAL A 3 4.36 -9.96 -4.44
CA VAL A 3 3.34 -11.00 -4.54
C VAL A 3 3.95 -12.35 -4.21
N SER A 4 3.32 -13.08 -3.30
CA SER A 4 3.70 -14.46 -3.01
C SER A 4 3.09 -15.42 -4.04
N PRO A 5 3.61 -16.64 -4.20
CA PRO A 5 3.00 -17.66 -5.04
C PRO A 5 1.55 -18.00 -4.64
N ALA A 6 1.15 -17.75 -3.40
CA ALA A 6 -0.21 -17.92 -2.91
C ALA A 6 -1.14 -16.72 -3.17
N GLY A 7 -0.63 -15.67 -3.86
CA GLY A 7 -1.41 -14.48 -4.21
C GLY A 7 -1.47 -13.43 -3.10
N VAL A 8 -0.67 -13.56 -2.04
CA VAL A 8 -0.60 -12.53 -0.99
C VAL A 8 0.16 -11.33 -1.52
N GLN A 9 -0.46 -10.18 -1.47
CA GLN A 9 0.08 -8.90 -1.92
C GLN A 9 0.74 -8.13 -0.77
N GLY A 10 1.70 -7.29 -1.12
CA GLY A 10 2.26 -6.27 -0.25
C GLY A 10 2.90 -5.17 -1.06
N ASP A 11 2.92 -4.00 -0.50
CA ASP A 11 3.55 -2.83 -1.09
C ASP A 11 4.33 -2.03 -0.04
N SER A 12 5.28 -1.28 -0.53
CA SER A 12 6.10 -0.41 0.27
C SER A 12 6.64 0.74 -0.56
N ARG A 13 7.13 1.74 0.11
CA ARG A 13 7.86 2.84 -0.51
C ARG A 13 9.28 2.89 0.01
N PHE A 14 10.24 2.82 -0.90
CA PHE A 14 11.65 2.98 -0.58
C PHE A 14 12.09 4.42 -0.82
N ALA A 15 12.51 5.12 0.23
CA ALA A 15 13.01 6.48 0.15
C ALA A 15 14.09 6.71 1.22
N SER A 16 15.11 7.50 0.90
CA SER A 16 16.19 7.84 1.85
C SER A 16 16.84 6.60 2.50
N ASN A 17 17.04 5.55 1.72
CA ASN A 17 17.60 4.26 2.14
C ASN A 17 16.79 3.54 3.25
N LYS A 18 15.51 3.84 3.33
CA LYS A 18 14.56 3.22 4.25
C LYS A 18 13.31 2.76 3.52
N GLU A 19 12.83 1.59 3.86
CA GLU A 19 11.57 1.05 3.37
C GLU A 19 10.43 1.38 4.33
N ASP A 20 9.32 1.89 3.77
CA ASP A 20 8.13 2.28 4.49
C ASP A 20 6.97 1.38 4.03
N PHE A 21 6.56 0.46 4.87
CA PHE A 21 5.46 -0.49 4.65
C PHE A 21 4.09 0.06 5.05
N SER A 22 4.00 1.30 5.49
CA SER A 22 2.72 1.93 5.84
C SER A 22 1.93 2.42 4.63
N VAL A 23 2.51 2.30 3.43
CA VAL A 23 1.86 2.69 2.17
C VAL A 23 0.86 1.61 1.79
N ASP A 24 -0.32 2.05 1.34
CA ASP A 24 -1.34 1.18 0.77
C ASP A 24 -1.72 1.73 -0.60
N LEU A 25 -1.32 1.03 -1.66
CA LEU A 25 -1.52 1.44 -3.03
C LEU A 25 -2.60 0.58 -3.70
N ILE A 26 -3.39 1.16 -4.58
CA ILE A 26 -4.42 0.43 -5.31
C ILE A 26 -3.79 -0.23 -6.53
N TRP A 27 -3.71 -1.56 -6.52
CA TRP A 27 -3.20 -2.38 -7.61
C TRP A 27 -3.76 -3.81 -7.52
N ASP A 28 -3.65 -4.59 -8.59
CA ASP A 28 -4.18 -5.94 -8.64
C ASP A 28 -3.06 -6.93 -8.96
N SER A 29 -3.22 -8.15 -8.47
CA SER A 29 -2.37 -9.28 -8.88
C SER A 29 -3.16 -10.57 -8.99
N ALA A 30 -2.63 -11.48 -9.79
CA ALA A 30 -3.08 -12.86 -9.87
C ALA A 30 -1.86 -13.79 -9.80
N ALA A 31 -1.98 -14.85 -9.03
CA ALA A 31 -0.92 -15.86 -8.89
C ALA A 31 -1.48 -17.25 -9.22
N ARG A 32 -0.64 -18.09 -9.81
CA ARG A 32 -0.95 -19.48 -10.13
C ARG A 32 0.25 -20.36 -9.84
N ILE A 33 -0.01 -21.49 -9.18
CA ILE A 33 0.96 -22.55 -8.94
C ILE A 33 0.55 -23.74 -9.82
N ASP A 34 1.49 -24.34 -10.52
CA ASP A 34 1.32 -25.54 -11.31
C ASP A 34 2.49 -26.53 -11.12
N ALA A 35 2.54 -27.60 -11.93
CA ALA A 35 3.57 -28.63 -11.82
C ALA A 35 4.98 -28.13 -12.20
N GLU A 36 5.06 -27.09 -13.02
CA GLU A 36 6.34 -26.52 -13.50
C GLU A 36 6.87 -25.44 -12.54
N GLY A 37 5.98 -24.77 -11.80
CA GLY A 37 6.37 -23.71 -10.88
C GLY A 37 5.24 -22.78 -10.46
N TRP A 38 5.49 -21.50 -10.52
CA TRP A 38 4.49 -20.47 -10.25
C TRP A 38 4.68 -19.24 -11.15
N THR A 39 3.57 -18.62 -11.45
CA THR A 39 3.50 -17.37 -12.20
C THR A 39 2.71 -16.33 -11.43
N VAL A 40 3.08 -15.08 -11.62
CA VAL A 40 2.37 -13.92 -11.06
C VAL A 40 2.20 -12.88 -12.16
N GLU A 41 1.01 -12.34 -12.26
CA GLU A 41 0.71 -11.14 -13.02
C GLU A 41 0.40 -9.99 -12.07
N MET A 42 0.93 -8.81 -12.32
CA MET A 42 0.68 -7.60 -11.57
C MET A 42 0.12 -6.53 -12.49
N ARG A 43 -1.00 -5.93 -12.10
CA ARG A 43 -1.58 -4.76 -12.78
C ARG A 43 -1.45 -3.55 -11.87
N ILE A 44 -0.48 -2.70 -12.14
CA ILE A 44 -0.19 -1.51 -11.36
C ILE A 44 -0.68 -0.30 -12.15
N PRO A 45 -1.82 0.31 -11.76
CA PRO A 45 -2.30 1.51 -12.42
C PRO A 45 -1.29 2.65 -12.26
N LEU A 46 -0.92 3.31 -13.35
CA LEU A 46 0.05 4.41 -13.30
C LEU A 46 -0.42 5.60 -12.43
N LYS A 47 -1.73 5.73 -12.19
CA LYS A 47 -2.28 6.69 -11.23
C LYS A 47 -1.86 6.42 -9.77
N SER A 48 -1.52 5.16 -9.44
CA SER A 48 -1.02 4.76 -8.12
C SER A 48 0.46 5.08 -7.95
N ILE A 49 1.17 5.38 -9.05
CA ILE A 49 2.58 5.76 -9.06
C ILE A 49 2.67 7.25 -9.39
N ARG A 50 3.32 8.02 -8.53
CA ARG A 50 3.55 9.44 -8.81
C ARG A 50 4.70 9.61 -9.78
N TYR A 51 4.44 10.25 -10.90
CA TYR A 51 5.46 10.60 -11.89
C TYR A 51 5.27 12.03 -12.41
N LEU A 52 6.36 12.64 -12.84
CA LEU A 52 6.31 13.95 -13.46
C LEU A 52 5.88 13.79 -14.92
N HIS A 53 4.75 14.40 -15.29
CA HIS A 53 4.25 14.36 -16.65
C HIS A 53 5.21 15.08 -17.62
N ARG A 54 5.67 14.32 -18.62
CA ARG A 54 6.56 14.78 -19.71
C ARG A 54 6.14 14.05 -21.00
N PRO A 55 6.52 14.56 -22.18
CA PRO A 55 6.26 13.87 -23.45
C PRO A 55 6.80 12.42 -23.47
N VAL A 56 7.96 12.21 -22.87
CA VAL A 56 8.53 10.90 -22.57
C VAL A 56 8.75 10.81 -21.06
N VAL A 57 8.19 9.80 -20.44
CA VAL A 57 8.35 9.53 -19.02
C VAL A 57 9.26 8.32 -18.86
N GLU A 58 10.39 8.52 -18.22
CA GLU A 58 11.33 7.46 -17.85
C GLU A 58 11.02 6.96 -16.44
N MET A 59 10.87 5.66 -16.29
CA MET A 59 10.68 4.99 -15.00
C MET A 59 11.72 3.89 -14.85
N ALA A 60 12.42 3.88 -13.72
CA ALA A 60 13.33 2.79 -13.40
C ALA A 60 12.54 1.56 -12.92
N ALA A 61 12.92 0.37 -13.39
CA ALA A 61 12.29 -0.89 -13.03
C ALA A 61 13.35 -1.92 -12.62
N PHE A 62 13.02 -2.67 -11.58
CA PHE A 62 13.81 -3.78 -11.06
C PHE A 62 12.86 -4.90 -10.64
N PHE A 63 13.09 -6.09 -11.13
CA PHE A 63 12.29 -7.26 -10.83
C PHE A 63 13.15 -8.27 -10.08
N GLU A 64 12.61 -8.83 -9.03
CA GLU A 64 13.29 -9.74 -8.16
C GLU A 64 12.42 -10.96 -7.88
N ARG A 65 13.04 -12.14 -7.84
CA ARG A 65 12.37 -13.40 -7.56
C ARG A 65 13.20 -14.25 -6.61
N THR A 66 12.61 -14.68 -5.51
CA THR A 66 13.22 -15.59 -4.55
C THR A 66 12.56 -16.96 -4.62
N LEU A 67 13.37 -18.01 -4.80
CA LEU A 67 12.96 -19.41 -4.77
C LEU A 67 13.51 -20.08 -3.49
N HIS A 68 12.75 -19.96 -2.40
CA HIS A 68 13.19 -20.45 -1.09
C HIS A 68 13.61 -21.93 -1.06
N ARG A 69 12.89 -22.82 -1.78
CA ARG A 69 13.22 -24.26 -1.84
C ARG A 69 14.58 -24.57 -2.45
N ARG A 70 15.11 -23.64 -3.26
CA ARG A 70 16.43 -23.79 -3.92
C ARG A 70 17.47 -22.82 -3.38
N GLN A 71 17.06 -21.92 -2.50
CA GLN A 71 17.87 -20.79 -2.04
C GLN A 71 18.41 -19.93 -3.21
N GLU A 72 17.61 -19.87 -4.28
CA GLU A 72 17.93 -19.08 -5.47
C GLU A 72 17.29 -17.70 -5.38
N HIS A 73 18.08 -16.72 -5.77
CA HIS A 73 17.67 -15.33 -5.87
C HIS A 73 18.04 -14.83 -7.25
N GLY A 74 17.06 -14.39 -8.01
CA GLY A 74 17.24 -13.87 -9.36
C GLY A 74 16.68 -12.46 -9.50
N SER A 75 17.31 -11.65 -10.34
CA SER A 75 16.86 -10.30 -10.64
C SER A 75 16.92 -9.98 -12.12
N PHE A 76 16.08 -9.02 -12.53
CA PHE A 76 16.16 -8.37 -13.83
C PHE A 76 16.07 -6.85 -13.64
N PRO A 77 17.03 -6.08 -14.15
CA PRO A 77 18.30 -6.55 -14.72
C PRO A 77 19.15 -7.31 -13.70
N ALA A 78 20.09 -8.12 -14.19
CA ALA A 78 21.05 -8.77 -13.32
C ALA A 78 21.93 -7.71 -12.65
N LEU A 79 22.13 -7.84 -11.35
CA LEU A 79 23.02 -6.94 -10.61
C LEU A 79 24.48 -7.33 -10.88
N ASP A 80 25.30 -6.34 -11.18
CA ASP A 80 26.74 -6.46 -11.31
C ASP A 80 27.43 -6.11 -9.97
N PRO A 81 27.99 -7.11 -9.26
CA PRO A 81 28.69 -6.86 -8.01
C PRO A 81 29.90 -5.92 -8.16
N GLY A 82 30.49 -5.84 -9.35
CA GLY A 82 31.59 -4.92 -9.67
C GLY A 82 31.19 -3.45 -9.64
N ARG A 83 29.91 -3.15 -9.75
CA ARG A 83 29.33 -1.81 -9.64
C ARG A 83 28.83 -1.47 -8.22
N GLY A 84 29.10 -2.34 -7.26
CA GLY A 84 28.63 -2.20 -5.88
C GLY A 84 27.26 -2.85 -5.64
N TYR A 85 26.85 -2.86 -4.38
CA TYR A 85 25.60 -3.52 -3.96
C TYR A 85 24.34 -2.64 -4.09
N ALA A 86 24.49 -1.37 -4.49
CA ALA A 86 23.35 -0.49 -4.70
C ALA A 86 22.58 -0.91 -5.96
N PHE A 87 21.31 -1.30 -5.82
CA PHE A 87 20.48 -1.73 -6.95
C PHE A 87 19.89 -0.54 -7.74
N LEU A 88 19.61 0.59 -7.09
CA LEU A 88 18.99 1.74 -7.74
C LEU A 88 19.72 2.24 -9.01
N PRO A 89 21.08 2.36 -9.04
CA PRO A 89 21.79 2.77 -10.24
C PRO A 89 21.86 1.70 -11.33
N GLN A 90 21.41 0.48 -11.04
CA GLN A 90 21.46 -0.67 -11.93
C GLN A 90 20.09 -1.10 -12.45
N MET A 91 19.03 -0.34 -12.14
CA MET A 91 17.68 -0.61 -12.62
C MET A 91 17.59 -0.41 -14.14
N ALA A 92 16.72 -1.18 -14.78
CA ALA A 92 16.35 -0.94 -16.17
C ALA A 92 15.51 0.34 -16.28
N VAL A 93 15.67 1.08 -17.39
CA VAL A 93 14.85 2.25 -17.68
C VAL A 93 13.74 1.85 -18.65
N LEU A 94 12.51 2.10 -18.26
CA LEU A 94 11.32 1.96 -19.09
C LEU A 94 10.91 3.33 -19.59
N GLU A 95 10.82 3.49 -20.89
CA GLU A 95 10.39 4.75 -21.53
C GLU A 95 8.91 4.62 -21.94
N TYR A 96 8.11 5.58 -21.53
CA TYR A 96 6.70 5.67 -21.87
C TYR A 96 6.44 6.96 -22.63
N GLU A 97 5.97 6.84 -23.87
CA GLU A 97 5.55 7.95 -24.69
C GLU A 97 4.04 8.19 -24.58
N GLY A 98 3.63 9.44 -24.58
CA GLY A 98 2.22 9.83 -24.66
C GLY A 98 1.36 9.44 -23.44
N LEU A 99 1.97 9.25 -22.26
CA LEU A 99 1.19 9.03 -21.05
C LEU A 99 0.28 10.22 -20.76
N ALA A 100 -1.00 9.92 -20.54
CA ALA A 100 -1.96 10.95 -20.13
C ALA A 100 -1.58 11.53 -18.75
N ARG A 101 -1.83 12.82 -18.56
CA ARG A 101 -1.65 13.43 -17.24
C ARG A 101 -2.58 12.74 -16.24
N PRO A 102 -2.08 12.19 -15.14
CA PRO A 102 -2.93 11.57 -14.15
C PRO A 102 -3.83 12.62 -13.51
N ALA A 103 -5.14 12.47 -13.67
CA ALA A 103 -6.11 13.22 -12.88
C ALA A 103 -6.30 12.49 -11.55
N ILE A 104 -5.99 13.14 -10.46
CA ILE A 104 -6.24 12.60 -9.12
C ILE A 104 -7.58 13.18 -8.66
N LEU A 105 -8.58 12.31 -8.61
CA LEU A 105 -9.86 12.59 -7.97
C LEU A 105 -10.27 11.32 -7.23
N GLU A 106 -10.24 11.38 -5.92
CA GLU A 106 -10.72 10.31 -5.06
C GLU A 106 -11.81 10.84 -4.16
N LEU A 107 -12.88 10.08 -4.03
CA LEU A 107 -13.98 10.35 -3.11
C LEU A 107 -14.22 9.10 -2.29
N LEU A 108 -14.05 9.21 -0.99
CA LEU A 108 -14.17 8.11 -0.03
C LEU A 108 -15.36 8.42 0.91
N PRO A 109 -16.58 8.01 0.58
CA PRO A 109 -17.67 8.03 1.52
C PRO A 109 -17.51 6.89 2.52
N ALA A 110 -17.72 7.17 3.81
CA ALA A 110 -17.75 6.13 4.83
C ALA A 110 -19.00 6.27 5.69
N PHE A 111 -19.51 5.14 6.13
CA PHE A 111 -20.62 5.06 7.06
C PHE A 111 -20.28 4.09 8.19
N THR A 112 -20.29 4.58 9.41
CA THR A 112 -19.99 3.80 10.61
C THR A 112 -21.24 3.62 11.44
N LEU A 113 -21.49 2.38 11.84
CA LEU A 113 -22.54 2.00 12.79
C LEU A 113 -21.87 1.37 14.01
N SER A 114 -21.86 2.08 15.14
CA SER A 114 -21.30 1.60 16.39
C SER A 114 -22.41 1.12 17.33
N ARG A 115 -22.23 -0.09 17.85
CA ARG A 115 -23.11 -0.68 18.87
C ARG A 115 -22.30 -1.00 20.10
N GLN A 116 -22.66 -0.39 21.20
CA GLN A 116 -21.99 -0.60 22.48
C GLN A 116 -22.92 -1.21 23.50
N ALA A 117 -22.41 -2.19 24.24
CA ALA A 117 -23.07 -2.73 25.42
C ALA A 117 -22.07 -2.78 26.57
N THR A 118 -22.44 -2.22 27.70
CA THR A 118 -21.65 -2.27 28.95
C THR A 118 -22.29 -3.24 29.95
N ARG A 119 -21.46 -3.84 30.79
CA ARG A 119 -21.95 -4.67 31.87
C ARG A 119 -22.03 -3.84 33.16
N GLU A 120 -23.25 -3.56 33.59
CA GLU A 120 -23.53 -2.82 34.82
C GLU A 120 -24.26 -3.75 35.82
N GLU A 121 -23.74 -3.90 37.00
CA GLU A 121 -24.29 -4.75 38.07
C GLU A 121 -24.64 -6.18 37.62
N GLY A 122 -23.87 -6.74 36.67
CA GLY A 122 -24.11 -8.09 36.14
C GLY A 122 -25.07 -8.17 34.95
N LEU A 123 -25.76 -7.10 34.61
CA LEU A 123 -26.66 -6.99 33.46
C LEU A 123 -26.01 -6.31 32.27
N MET A 124 -26.37 -6.75 31.05
CA MET A 124 -25.91 -6.12 29.82
C MET A 124 -26.82 -4.94 29.49
N VAL A 125 -26.30 -3.74 29.63
CA VAL A 125 -26.98 -2.50 29.23
C VAL A 125 -26.54 -2.14 27.82
N ARG A 126 -27.49 -2.05 26.88
CA ARG A 126 -27.25 -1.60 25.52
C ARG A 126 -27.38 -0.08 25.45
N HIS A 127 -26.38 0.54 24.86
CA HIS A 127 -26.43 1.95 24.52
C HIS A 127 -27.12 2.17 23.16
N PRO A 128 -27.65 3.37 22.89
CA PRO A 128 -28.18 3.71 21.59
C PRO A 128 -27.15 3.48 20.49
N ASP A 129 -27.61 3.02 19.32
CA ASP A 129 -26.76 2.87 18.15
C ASP A 129 -26.23 4.26 17.72
N ASP A 130 -24.93 4.39 17.60
CA ASP A 130 -24.29 5.57 17.04
C ASP A 130 -24.08 5.38 15.53
N ARG A 131 -24.49 6.37 14.75
CA ARG A 131 -24.43 6.36 13.29
C ARG A 131 -23.69 7.58 12.83
N GLN A 132 -22.57 7.37 12.19
CA GLN A 132 -21.74 8.45 11.65
C GLN A 132 -21.56 8.24 10.14
N TRP A 133 -21.50 9.34 9.43
CA TRP A 133 -21.08 9.34 8.03
C TRP A 133 -19.91 10.30 7.89
N SER A 134 -18.98 9.96 7.03
CA SER A 134 -17.86 10.81 6.66
C SER A 134 -17.66 10.81 5.15
N LEU A 135 -17.05 11.86 4.66
CA LEU A 135 -16.68 12.00 3.27
C LEU A 135 -15.28 12.60 3.20
N THR A 136 -14.35 11.86 2.64
CA THR A 136 -13.00 12.36 2.32
C THR A 136 -12.87 12.52 0.82
N GLY A 137 -12.36 13.66 0.38
CA GLY A 137 -12.09 13.96 -1.02
C GLY A 137 -10.64 14.34 -1.22
N LYS A 138 -10.02 13.80 -2.25
CA LYS A 138 -8.66 14.14 -2.67
C LYS A 138 -8.69 14.61 -4.12
N TYR A 139 -8.16 15.79 -4.38
CA TYR A 139 -8.12 16.38 -5.72
C TYR A 139 -6.73 16.91 -6.07
N GLY A 140 -6.18 16.42 -7.16
CA GLY A 140 -4.90 16.89 -7.70
C GLY A 140 -5.06 18.18 -8.49
N LEU A 141 -4.74 19.32 -7.89
CA LEU A 141 -4.76 20.64 -8.55
C LEU A 141 -3.64 20.77 -9.56
N THR A 142 -2.44 20.30 -9.22
CA THR A 142 -1.26 20.27 -10.08
C THR A 142 -0.51 18.95 -9.87
N PRO A 143 0.51 18.61 -10.68
CA PRO A 143 1.33 17.41 -10.43
C PRO A 143 2.01 17.37 -9.06
N SER A 144 2.20 18.53 -8.44
CA SER A 144 2.88 18.68 -7.14
C SER A 144 1.98 19.15 -6.01
N LEU A 145 0.71 19.50 -6.31
CA LEU A 145 -0.22 20.03 -5.33
C LEU A 145 -1.49 19.17 -5.30
N ILE A 146 -1.75 18.58 -4.17
CA ILE A 146 -2.95 17.79 -3.88
C ILE A 146 -3.71 18.50 -2.77
N LEU A 147 -5.01 18.65 -2.97
CA LEU A 147 -5.95 19.12 -1.97
C LEU A 147 -6.64 17.92 -1.35
N ASP A 148 -6.52 17.78 -0.04
CA ASP A 148 -7.27 16.81 0.76
C ASP A 148 -8.31 17.56 1.60
N ALA A 149 -9.55 17.10 1.54
CA ALA A 149 -10.66 17.68 2.31
C ALA A 149 -11.48 16.56 2.93
N THR A 150 -11.81 16.70 4.21
CA THR A 150 -12.64 15.73 4.93
C THR A 150 -13.77 16.44 5.64
N VAL A 151 -14.96 15.87 5.53
CA VAL A 151 -16.16 16.31 6.24
C VAL A 151 -16.57 15.23 7.23
N ASN A 152 -16.77 15.63 8.49
CA ASN A 152 -17.16 14.77 9.60
C ASN A 152 -16.26 13.52 9.74
N PRO A 153 -14.93 13.68 9.94
CA PRO A 153 -14.01 12.55 10.02
C PRO A 153 -14.37 11.62 11.18
N ASP A 154 -14.36 10.32 10.89
CA ASP A 154 -14.57 9.30 11.92
C ASP A 154 -13.25 9.02 12.65
N PHE A 155 -13.14 9.45 13.88
CA PHE A 155 -11.98 9.21 14.74
C PHE A 155 -12.09 7.91 15.56
N SER A 156 -13.17 7.15 15.42
CA SER A 156 -13.42 5.93 16.19
C SER A 156 -12.71 4.71 15.62
N GLN A 157 -12.37 4.69 14.32
CA GLN A 157 -11.70 3.58 13.67
C GLN A 157 -10.19 3.79 13.66
N VAL A 158 -9.49 3.03 14.46
CA VAL A 158 -8.07 2.75 14.30
C VAL A 158 -7.98 1.44 13.54
N GLU A 159 -7.62 1.46 12.27
CA GLU A 159 -7.27 0.24 11.56
C GLU A 159 -6.03 -0.35 12.22
N ALA A 160 -6.26 -1.40 13.02
CA ALA A 160 -5.19 -2.20 13.57
C ALA A 160 -4.55 -2.99 12.42
N ASP A 161 -3.29 -2.72 12.14
CA ASP A 161 -2.53 -3.52 11.20
C ASP A 161 -2.38 -4.94 11.76
N ALA A 162 -2.90 -5.93 11.06
CA ALA A 162 -2.88 -7.34 11.47
C ALA A 162 -1.48 -7.94 11.62
N GLY A 163 -0.43 -7.18 11.30
CA GLY A 163 0.96 -7.61 11.33
C GLY A 163 1.70 -7.43 12.67
N GLN A 164 1.11 -6.76 13.66
CA GLN A 164 1.77 -6.52 14.94
C GLN A 164 1.07 -7.29 16.08
N VAL A 165 1.19 -8.61 16.06
CA VAL A 165 0.83 -9.44 17.21
C VAL A 165 2.09 -9.76 18.01
N ASP A 166 2.54 -8.82 18.82
CA ASP A 166 3.55 -9.10 19.85
C ASP A 166 2.84 -9.42 21.17
N ALA A 167 2.77 -10.69 21.50
CA ALA A 167 2.32 -11.15 22.81
C ALA A 167 3.41 -10.81 23.87
N ASN A 168 3.02 -10.17 24.97
CA ASN A 168 3.86 -9.82 26.13
C ASN A 168 4.76 -8.56 26.02
N LEU A 169 4.28 -7.48 25.45
CA LEU A 169 4.98 -6.21 25.56
C LEU A 169 4.83 -5.58 26.97
N ARG A 170 5.95 -5.10 27.53
CA ARG A 170 5.98 -4.30 28.75
C ARG A 170 5.39 -2.89 28.61
N TYR A 171 5.12 -2.47 27.37
CA TYR A 171 4.63 -1.14 27.01
C TYR A 171 3.34 -1.27 26.18
N SER A 172 2.49 -0.24 26.23
CA SER A 172 1.29 -0.19 25.38
C SER A 172 1.68 -0.21 23.91
N LEU A 173 0.96 -1.02 23.12
CA LEU A 173 1.11 -1.07 21.66
C LEU A 173 0.82 0.31 21.07
N TYR A 174 1.77 0.82 20.32
CA TYR A 174 1.59 2.01 19.50
C TYR A 174 1.35 1.58 18.04
N TYR A 175 0.17 1.88 17.53
CA TYR A 175 -0.14 1.70 16.11
C TYR A 175 0.00 3.04 15.42
N PRO A 176 0.79 3.15 14.32
CA PRO A 176 0.77 4.34 13.50
C PRO A 176 -0.62 4.53 12.91
N GLU A 177 -1.11 5.76 12.94
CA GLU A 177 -2.41 6.10 12.38
C GLU A 177 -2.36 6.00 10.86
N LYS A 178 -3.26 5.19 10.26
CA LYS A 178 -3.38 4.97 8.82
C LYS A 178 -4.65 5.59 8.23
N ARG A 179 -5.22 6.60 8.89
CA ARG A 179 -6.44 7.22 8.39
C ARG A 179 -6.17 7.98 7.08
N PRO A 180 -7.08 7.94 6.09
CA PRO A 180 -6.88 8.55 4.77
C PRO A 180 -7.14 10.07 4.73
N PHE A 181 -6.85 10.79 5.81
CA PHE A 181 -6.99 12.24 5.88
C PHE A 181 -5.74 12.94 6.40
#